data_e47147b8d96a949ac6333c9cfab679d2
#
_entry.id   e47147b8d96a949ac6333c9cfab679d2
#
_cell.length_a   1.000
_cell.length_b   1.000
_cell.length_c   1.000
_cell.angle_alpha   90.00
_cell.angle_beta   90.00
_cell.angle_gamma   90.00
#
_symmetry.space_group_name_H-M   'P 1'
#
loop_
_entity.id
_entity.type
_entity.pdbx_description
1 polymer ?
#
loop_
_entity_poly.entity_id
_entity_poly.type
_entity_poly.pdbx_seq_one_letter_code
_entity_poly.pdbx_strand_id
1 'polypeptide(L)'
;MQNAVGSNGDGALCYCIVPVKLMSASIPSIDRLKEQMKTTWMAGDFGQIAKYTEAEAESFIERLDIRSGMKVLDVACGTGNLSLPAARKGAQVVGVDIATNLLEQARARASAEELPAEFRLGDAEQLPFQNEQFDLIVSMFGAMFAPRPELVASELVRVCCPGGLVAMANWTPEGFVGKSFALTSRHVPPPEGIEPPVLWGKEEVVEERFAQVGWKVDTTRRDAEIKYPFGGAAVVQFFRQYFGPTQAAFSRLDEAGQSALAADLEKLWVEHNQGPANQTHVKAEYLEVRASKA
;
A
#
# COMPACT_ATOMS: atom_id res chain seq x y z
N MET A 1 1.52 38.34 -81.04
CA MET A 1 0.89 39.68 -80.76
C MET A 1 0.37 39.66 -79.33
N GLN A 2 1.01 40.46 -78.55
CA GLN A 2 0.49 41.32 -77.45
C GLN A 2 -0.15 40.61 -76.25
N ASN A 3 0.60 40.58 -75.17
CA ASN A 3 0.51 41.48 -73.99
C ASN A 3 -0.85 41.43 -73.27
N ALA A 4 -0.84 41.01 -72.02
CA ALA A 4 -1.12 41.94 -70.93
C ALA A 4 -0.87 41.22 -69.55
N VAL A 5 -0.19 41.98 -68.73
CA VAL A 5 0.13 41.81 -67.34
C VAL A 5 -1.12 42.08 -66.49
N GLY A 6 -1.28 41.33 -65.40
CA GLY A 6 -2.33 41.61 -64.40
C GLY A 6 -2.04 40.86 -63.11
N SER A 7 -1.51 41.57 -62.22
CA SER A 7 -1.10 41.46 -60.87
C SER A 7 -2.13 40.90 -59.84
N ASN A 8 -1.60 40.29 -58.78
CA ASN A 8 -2.01 40.30 -57.37
C ASN A 8 -3.31 39.59 -56.97
N GLY A 9 -3.11 38.58 -56.15
CA GLY A 9 -4.15 37.96 -55.33
C GLY A 9 -3.52 37.10 -54.23
N ASP A 10 -3.28 37.77 -53.11
CA ASP A 10 -2.79 37.10 -51.88
C ASP A 10 -3.73 36.00 -51.44
N GLY A 11 -3.32 34.75 -51.69
CA GLY A 11 -3.98 33.58 -51.16
C GLY A 11 -3.48 33.29 -49.73
N ALA A 12 -3.98 34.00 -48.75
CA ALA A 12 -3.77 33.63 -47.36
C ALA A 12 -4.49 32.34 -47.06
N LEU A 13 -3.73 31.24 -46.92
CA LEU A 13 -4.20 29.98 -46.38
C LEU A 13 -4.55 30.18 -44.90
N CYS A 14 -5.83 30.40 -44.64
CA CYS A 14 -6.39 30.44 -43.30
C CYS A 14 -6.32 29.04 -42.69
N TYR A 15 -5.28 28.71 -41.93
CA TYR A 15 -5.24 27.51 -41.09
C TYR A 15 -6.27 27.73 -39.98
N CYS A 16 -7.43 27.07 -40.08
CA CYS A 16 -8.32 26.90 -38.95
C CYS A 16 -7.61 26.01 -37.91
N ILE A 17 -6.99 26.66 -36.93
CA ILE A 17 -6.54 25.98 -35.72
C ILE A 17 -7.81 25.58 -34.97
N VAL A 18 -8.21 24.32 -35.15
CA VAL A 18 -9.21 23.69 -34.29
C VAL A 18 -8.54 23.58 -32.94
N PRO A 19 -9.05 24.19 -31.86
CA PRO A 19 -8.46 24.00 -30.53
C PRO A 19 -8.66 22.53 -30.15
N VAL A 20 -7.57 21.78 -30.11
CA VAL A 20 -7.52 20.51 -29.43
C VAL A 20 -7.83 20.81 -27.96
N LYS A 21 -9.07 20.55 -27.56
CA LYS A 21 -9.51 20.62 -26.18
C LYS A 21 -8.75 19.50 -25.47
N LEU A 22 -7.55 19.82 -24.96
CA LEU A 22 -6.89 19.01 -23.96
C LEU A 22 -7.90 18.87 -22.81
N MET A 23 -8.57 17.73 -22.74
CA MET A 23 -9.27 17.34 -21.54
C MET A 23 -8.19 17.14 -20.47
N SER A 24 -7.89 18.21 -19.72
CA SER A 24 -7.16 18.08 -18.47
C SER A 24 -8.02 17.19 -17.60
N ALA A 25 -7.60 15.94 -17.42
CA ALA A 25 -8.17 15.11 -16.39
C ALA A 25 -7.96 15.88 -15.08
N SER A 26 -9.03 16.40 -14.49
CA SER A 26 -8.96 17.09 -13.20
C SER A 26 -8.42 16.09 -12.19
N ILE A 27 -7.37 16.45 -11.44
CA ILE A 27 -6.89 15.65 -10.31
C ILE A 27 -8.12 15.36 -9.42
N PRO A 28 -8.43 14.07 -9.13
CA PRO A 28 -9.57 13.74 -8.31
C PRO A 28 -9.46 14.44 -6.94
N SER A 29 -10.57 14.91 -6.38
CA SER A 29 -10.54 15.38 -5.00
C SER A 29 -10.04 14.27 -4.09
N ILE A 30 -9.34 14.63 -3.02
CA ILE A 30 -8.78 13.65 -2.08
C ILE A 30 -9.86 12.71 -1.52
N ASP A 31 -11.07 13.21 -1.29
CA ASP A 31 -12.19 12.40 -0.80
C ASP A 31 -12.61 11.35 -1.83
N ARG A 32 -12.68 11.73 -3.10
CA ARG A 32 -12.98 10.78 -4.18
C ARG A 32 -11.88 9.72 -4.31
N LEU A 33 -10.62 10.12 -4.18
CA LEU A 33 -9.51 9.17 -4.20
C LEU A 33 -9.62 8.18 -3.04
N LYS A 34 -9.90 8.63 -1.83
CA LYS A 34 -10.07 7.77 -0.64
C LYS A 34 -11.25 6.79 -0.79
N GLU A 35 -12.36 7.24 -1.35
CA GLU A 35 -13.49 6.34 -1.66
C GLU A 35 -13.13 5.27 -2.70
N GLN A 36 -12.36 5.65 -3.71
CA GLN A 36 -11.83 4.68 -4.70
C GLN A 36 -10.86 3.69 -4.05
N MET A 37 -9.97 4.15 -3.17
CA MET A 37 -9.05 3.30 -2.43
C MET A 37 -9.81 2.33 -1.53
N LYS A 38 -10.78 2.82 -0.76
CA LYS A 38 -11.66 1.98 0.06
C LYS A 38 -12.36 0.91 -0.78
N THR A 39 -12.96 1.30 -1.90
CA THR A 39 -13.60 0.36 -2.84
C THR A 39 -12.60 -0.68 -3.34
N THR A 40 -11.38 -0.26 -3.67
CA THR A 40 -10.32 -1.15 -4.14
C THR A 40 -9.91 -2.15 -3.05
N TRP A 41 -9.70 -1.71 -1.80
CA TRP A 41 -9.34 -2.60 -0.69
C TRP A 41 -10.48 -3.51 -0.25
N MET A 42 -11.74 -3.10 -0.48
CA MET A 42 -12.92 -3.94 -0.24
C MET A 42 -13.20 -4.92 -1.39
N ALA A 43 -12.54 -4.76 -2.54
CA ALA A 43 -12.68 -5.70 -3.65
C ALA A 43 -11.86 -6.98 -3.39
N GLY A 44 -12.39 -8.11 -3.80
CA GLY A 44 -11.77 -9.41 -3.57
C GLY A 44 -11.83 -9.86 -2.10
N ASP A 45 -10.81 -10.61 -1.70
CA ASP A 45 -10.62 -11.11 -0.32
C ASP A 45 -9.15 -11.05 0.04
N PHE A 46 -8.70 -9.89 0.53
CA PHE A 46 -7.30 -9.70 0.94
C PHE A 46 -6.88 -10.67 2.04
N GLY A 47 -7.79 -11.20 2.84
CA GLY A 47 -7.48 -12.22 3.85
C GLY A 47 -6.82 -13.46 3.26
N GLN A 48 -7.13 -13.83 2.01
CA GLN A 48 -6.45 -14.94 1.33
C GLN A 48 -4.97 -14.61 1.02
N ILE A 49 -4.66 -13.35 0.72
CA ILE A 49 -3.29 -12.87 0.50
C ILE A 49 -2.54 -12.76 1.82
N ALA A 50 -3.19 -12.15 2.83
CA ALA A 50 -2.61 -11.88 4.15
C ALA A 50 -2.09 -13.13 4.88
N LYS A 51 -2.69 -14.30 4.65
CA LYS A 51 -2.24 -15.59 5.19
C LYS A 51 -0.77 -15.89 4.90
N TYR A 52 -0.27 -15.46 3.76
CA TYR A 52 1.09 -15.74 3.33
C TYR A 52 2.13 -14.76 3.90
N THR A 53 1.69 -13.79 4.70
CA THR A 53 2.56 -12.87 5.45
C THR A 53 2.36 -12.98 6.96
N GLU A 54 1.53 -13.90 7.45
CA GLU A 54 1.27 -14.09 8.90
C GLU A 54 2.53 -14.39 9.69
N ALA A 55 3.38 -15.31 9.20
CA ALA A 55 4.61 -15.69 9.88
C ALA A 55 5.56 -14.48 10.06
N GLU A 56 5.65 -13.60 9.05
CA GLU A 56 6.45 -12.38 9.17
C GLU A 56 5.82 -11.36 10.12
N ALA A 57 4.49 -11.26 10.13
CA ALA A 57 3.77 -10.41 11.07
C ALA A 57 3.97 -10.87 12.53
N GLU A 58 3.94 -12.17 12.79
CA GLU A 58 4.28 -12.74 14.10
C GLU A 58 5.73 -12.42 14.48
N SER A 59 6.70 -12.65 13.58
CA SER A 59 8.10 -12.32 13.79
C SER A 59 8.31 -10.83 14.04
N PHE A 60 7.58 -9.95 13.34
CA PHE A 60 7.63 -8.51 13.58
C PHE A 60 7.17 -8.15 14.99
N ILE A 61 6.05 -8.70 15.45
CA ILE A 61 5.53 -8.50 16.81
C ILE A 61 6.45 -9.12 17.87
N GLU A 62 7.11 -10.24 17.59
CA GLU A 62 8.08 -10.85 18.51
C GLU A 62 9.32 -9.95 18.75
N ARG A 63 9.74 -9.20 17.74
CA ARG A 63 10.85 -8.24 17.84
C ARG A 63 10.51 -6.97 18.63
N LEU A 64 9.24 -6.75 18.94
CA LEU A 64 8.78 -5.62 19.75
C LEU A 64 8.63 -6.03 21.23
N ASP A 65 9.08 -5.16 22.14
CA ASP A 65 8.96 -5.38 23.59
C ASP A 65 7.53 -5.12 24.07
N ILE A 66 6.59 -5.98 23.63
CA ILE A 66 5.20 -5.89 24.03
C ILE A 66 5.00 -6.57 25.38
N ARG A 67 4.51 -5.80 26.35
CA ARG A 67 4.20 -6.26 27.71
C ARG A 67 2.69 -6.32 27.92
N SER A 68 2.25 -7.21 28.82
CA SER A 68 0.85 -7.28 29.19
C SER A 68 0.32 -5.95 29.69
N GLY A 69 -0.85 -5.55 29.21
CA GLY A 69 -1.52 -4.29 29.52
C GLY A 69 -1.06 -3.08 28.67
N MET A 70 -0.02 -3.21 27.83
CA MET A 70 0.34 -2.13 26.88
C MET A 70 -0.81 -1.84 25.93
N LYS A 71 -1.05 -0.55 25.67
CA LYS A 71 -2.04 -0.10 24.68
C LYS A 71 -1.38 -0.05 23.30
N VAL A 72 -1.82 -0.92 22.41
CA VAL A 72 -1.29 -1.05 21.04
C VAL A 72 -2.35 -0.62 20.02
N LEU A 73 -1.97 0.25 19.10
CA LEU A 73 -2.76 0.61 17.92
C LEU A 73 -2.15 -0.04 16.68
N ASP A 74 -2.95 -0.82 15.96
CA ASP A 74 -2.58 -1.39 14.66
C ASP A 74 -3.27 -0.58 13.55
N VAL A 75 -2.49 0.18 12.77
CA VAL A 75 -3.00 1.11 11.75
C VAL A 75 -2.97 0.48 10.38
N ALA A 76 -4.10 0.51 9.68
CA ALA A 76 -4.39 -0.27 8.48
C ALA A 76 -4.21 -1.77 8.78
N CYS A 77 -4.92 -2.24 9.80
CA CYS A 77 -4.75 -3.55 10.41
C CYS A 77 -5.21 -4.73 9.53
N GLY A 78 -5.95 -4.44 8.46
CA GLY A 78 -6.52 -5.46 7.58
C GLY A 78 -7.28 -6.54 8.36
N THR A 79 -6.86 -7.77 8.23
CA THR A 79 -7.44 -8.94 8.91
C THR A 79 -6.82 -9.24 10.28
N GLY A 80 -6.05 -8.29 10.84
CA GLY A 80 -5.51 -8.37 12.19
C GLY A 80 -4.19 -9.14 12.34
N ASN A 81 -3.38 -9.21 11.29
CA ASN A 81 -2.13 -9.97 11.31
C ASN A 81 -1.11 -9.50 12.37
N LEU A 82 -1.10 -8.20 12.73
CA LEU A 82 -0.32 -7.70 13.86
C LEU A 82 -1.14 -7.66 15.15
N SER A 83 -2.44 -7.34 15.03
CA SER A 83 -3.33 -7.22 16.17
C SER A 83 -3.42 -8.49 17.02
N LEU A 84 -3.59 -9.66 16.35
CA LEU A 84 -3.78 -10.93 17.05
C LEU A 84 -2.52 -11.35 17.82
N PRO A 85 -1.32 -11.41 17.23
CA PRO A 85 -0.12 -11.76 18.00
C PRO A 85 0.20 -10.76 19.10
N ALA A 86 -0.11 -9.45 18.94
CA ALA A 86 0.02 -8.47 20.01
C ALA A 86 -0.96 -8.75 21.18
N ALA A 87 -2.21 -9.12 20.87
CA ALA A 87 -3.20 -9.48 21.87
C ALA A 87 -2.84 -10.79 22.58
N ARG A 88 -2.27 -11.80 21.90
CA ARG A 88 -1.73 -13.01 22.51
C ARG A 88 -0.64 -12.75 23.56
N LYS A 89 0.12 -11.64 23.40
CA LYS A 89 1.10 -11.16 24.41
C LYS A 89 0.44 -10.40 25.57
N GLY A 90 -0.88 -10.28 25.61
CA GLY A 90 -1.62 -9.60 26.66
C GLY A 90 -1.75 -8.08 26.49
N ALA A 91 -1.45 -7.54 25.30
CA ALA A 91 -1.68 -6.13 25.00
C ALA A 91 -3.18 -5.80 24.89
N GLN A 92 -3.54 -4.56 25.20
CA GLN A 92 -4.85 -3.99 24.87
C GLN A 92 -4.80 -3.44 23.44
N VAL A 93 -5.35 -4.19 22.49
CA VAL A 93 -5.17 -3.90 21.07
C VAL A 93 -6.41 -3.24 20.48
N VAL A 94 -6.18 -2.14 19.74
CA VAL A 94 -7.17 -1.56 18.83
C VAL A 94 -6.60 -1.59 17.42
N GLY A 95 -7.31 -2.21 16.48
CA GLY A 95 -7.00 -2.16 15.05
C GLY A 95 -7.90 -1.15 14.33
N VAL A 96 -7.35 -0.39 13.39
CA VAL A 96 -8.13 0.48 12.50
C VAL A 96 -7.83 0.18 11.04
N ASP A 97 -8.87 0.20 10.21
CA ASP A 97 -8.76 0.03 8.75
C ASP A 97 -9.91 0.77 8.06
N ILE A 98 -9.73 1.13 6.78
CA ILE A 98 -10.78 1.73 5.95
C ILE A 98 -11.72 0.70 5.34
N ALA A 99 -11.32 -0.58 5.28
CA ALA A 99 -12.04 -1.67 4.64
C ALA A 99 -12.85 -2.48 5.66
N THR A 100 -14.16 -2.30 5.65
CA THR A 100 -15.08 -2.92 6.64
C THR A 100 -15.08 -4.45 6.56
N ASN A 101 -14.99 -5.02 5.36
CA ASN A 101 -14.91 -6.47 5.15
C ASN A 101 -13.64 -7.10 5.77
N LEU A 102 -12.52 -6.37 5.82
CA LEU A 102 -11.30 -6.82 6.48
C LEU A 102 -11.44 -6.77 8.00
N LEU A 103 -12.06 -5.70 8.52
CA LEU A 103 -12.36 -5.59 9.96
C LEU A 103 -13.32 -6.69 10.45
N GLU A 104 -14.28 -7.11 9.62
CA GLU A 104 -15.16 -8.24 9.92
C GLU A 104 -14.37 -9.55 10.05
N GLN A 105 -13.44 -9.79 9.14
CA GLN A 105 -12.53 -10.94 9.23
C GLN A 105 -11.63 -10.87 10.47
N ALA A 106 -11.08 -9.69 10.78
CA ALA A 106 -10.26 -9.48 11.98
C ALA A 106 -11.04 -9.78 13.26
N ARG A 107 -12.30 -9.31 13.36
CA ARG A 107 -13.19 -9.61 14.49
C ARG A 107 -13.50 -11.10 14.61
N ALA A 108 -13.79 -11.76 13.47
CA ALA A 108 -14.05 -13.18 13.45
C ALA A 108 -12.84 -14.01 13.94
N ARG A 109 -11.63 -13.63 13.49
CA ARG A 109 -10.37 -14.26 13.93
C ARG A 109 -10.11 -14.04 15.43
N ALA A 110 -10.24 -12.80 15.90
CA ALA A 110 -10.07 -12.49 17.33
C ALA A 110 -11.08 -13.24 18.20
N SER A 111 -12.35 -13.33 17.76
CA SER A 111 -13.39 -14.11 18.47
C SER A 111 -13.09 -15.59 18.48
N ALA A 112 -12.58 -16.16 17.39
CA ALA A 112 -12.23 -17.57 17.32
C ALA A 112 -11.08 -17.96 18.26
N GLU A 113 -10.21 -17.01 18.59
CA GLU A 113 -9.10 -17.17 19.53
C GLU A 113 -9.42 -16.60 20.94
N GLU A 114 -10.62 -16.11 21.16
CA GLU A 114 -11.04 -15.47 22.43
C GLU A 114 -10.13 -14.32 22.86
N LEU A 115 -9.56 -13.57 21.88
CA LEU A 115 -8.63 -12.48 22.14
C LEU A 115 -9.35 -11.14 22.35
N PRO A 116 -8.96 -10.33 23.35
CA PRO A 116 -9.56 -9.03 23.65
C PRO A 116 -9.00 -7.94 22.71
N ALA A 117 -9.27 -8.04 21.41
CA ALA A 117 -8.87 -7.04 20.43
C ALA A 117 -10.11 -6.31 19.88
N GLU A 118 -10.03 -4.99 19.79
CA GLU A 118 -11.09 -4.15 19.22
C GLU A 118 -10.72 -3.74 17.78
N PHE A 119 -11.70 -3.66 16.89
CA PHE A 119 -11.49 -3.25 15.50
C PHE A 119 -12.47 -2.17 15.09
N ARG A 120 -11.95 -1.03 14.62
CA ARG A 120 -12.71 0.17 14.28
C ARG A 120 -12.47 0.61 12.84
N LEU A 121 -13.51 1.14 12.20
CA LEU A 121 -13.36 1.88 10.95
C LEU A 121 -12.56 3.16 11.23
N GLY A 122 -11.52 3.41 10.43
CA GLY A 122 -10.70 4.61 10.59
C GLY A 122 -9.77 4.83 9.39
N ASP A 123 -9.36 6.07 9.23
CA ASP A 123 -8.44 6.53 8.19
C ASP A 123 -7.08 6.82 8.84
N ALA A 124 -6.00 6.28 8.28
CA ALA A 124 -4.64 6.48 8.77
C ALA A 124 -4.19 7.97 8.74
N GLU A 125 -4.82 8.79 7.90
CA GLU A 125 -4.57 10.23 7.81
C GLU A 125 -5.40 11.07 8.80
N GLN A 126 -6.34 10.44 9.49
CA GLN A 126 -7.20 11.07 10.50
C GLN A 126 -7.69 10.00 11.49
N LEU A 127 -6.80 9.63 12.40
CA LEU A 127 -7.09 8.57 13.36
C LEU A 127 -8.15 9.02 14.38
N PRO A 128 -9.19 8.19 14.65
CA PRO A 128 -10.32 8.56 15.53
C PRO A 128 -9.96 8.39 17.02
N PHE A 129 -8.79 8.90 17.43
CA PHE A 129 -8.27 8.78 18.79
C PHE A 129 -7.77 10.12 19.32
N GLN A 130 -7.69 10.23 20.64
CA GLN A 130 -7.07 11.36 21.30
C GLN A 130 -5.54 11.34 21.17
N ASN A 131 -4.92 12.49 21.42
CA ASN A 131 -3.47 12.58 21.49
C ASN A 131 -2.94 11.68 22.62
N GLU A 132 -1.74 11.12 22.39
CA GLU A 132 -0.98 10.42 23.44
C GLU A 132 -1.78 9.28 24.10
N GLN A 133 -2.46 8.47 23.30
CA GLN A 133 -3.36 7.41 23.79
C GLN A 133 -2.72 6.02 23.83
N PHE A 134 -1.70 5.75 23.01
CA PHE A 134 -1.12 4.42 22.82
C PHE A 134 0.36 4.37 23.13
N ASP A 135 0.81 3.30 23.77
CA ASP A 135 2.20 3.05 24.09
C ASP A 135 3.02 2.58 22.88
N LEU A 136 2.35 1.86 21.97
CA LEU A 136 2.93 1.34 20.75
C LEU A 136 1.95 1.50 19.59
N ILE A 137 2.43 2.04 18.48
CA ILE A 137 1.70 2.07 17.22
C ILE A 137 2.41 1.14 16.23
N VAL A 138 1.68 0.24 15.59
CA VAL A 138 2.22 -0.66 14.57
C VAL A 138 1.48 -0.50 13.24
N SER A 139 2.19 -0.71 12.14
CA SER A 139 1.61 -0.86 10.81
C SER A 139 2.52 -1.70 9.93
N MET A 140 2.00 -2.76 9.32
CA MET A 140 2.75 -3.60 8.39
C MET A 140 2.05 -3.61 7.03
N PHE A 141 2.74 -3.09 6.02
CA PHE A 141 2.31 -3.10 4.61
C PHE A 141 0.93 -2.47 4.37
N GLY A 142 0.44 -1.63 5.30
CA GLY A 142 -0.90 -1.05 5.24
C GLY A 142 -0.89 0.48 5.17
N ALA A 143 -0.45 1.19 6.22
CA ALA A 143 -0.47 2.65 6.28
C ALA A 143 0.34 3.33 5.16
N MET A 144 1.31 2.63 4.58
CA MET A 144 2.10 3.10 3.43
C MET A 144 1.25 3.43 2.19
N PHE A 145 0.03 2.89 2.09
CA PHE A 145 -0.86 3.14 0.94
C PHE A 145 -1.72 4.39 1.08
N ALA A 146 -1.75 5.03 2.24
CA ALA A 146 -2.49 6.28 2.40
C ALA A 146 -1.89 7.40 1.53
N PRO A 147 -2.74 8.20 0.85
CA PRO A 147 -2.29 9.09 -0.23
C PRO A 147 -1.51 10.32 0.25
N ARG A 148 -1.58 10.67 1.55
CA ARG A 148 -0.86 11.82 2.14
C ARG A 148 0.05 11.36 3.28
N PRO A 149 1.27 10.88 2.95
CA PRO A 149 2.18 10.25 3.90
C PRO A 149 2.59 11.16 5.08
N GLU A 150 2.66 12.48 4.89
CA GLU A 150 2.98 13.45 5.94
C GLU A 150 1.88 13.49 7.01
N LEU A 151 0.61 13.37 6.60
CA LEU A 151 -0.51 13.30 7.54
C LEU A 151 -0.47 11.97 8.30
N VAL A 152 -0.12 10.87 7.63
CA VAL A 152 0.06 9.58 8.30
C VAL A 152 1.14 9.69 9.37
N ALA A 153 2.34 10.18 9.05
CA ALA A 153 3.41 10.34 10.03
C ALA A 153 2.98 11.22 11.22
N SER A 154 2.29 12.34 10.93
CA SER A 154 1.76 13.24 11.95
C SER A 154 0.73 12.56 12.87
N GLU A 155 -0.19 11.78 12.32
CA GLU A 155 -1.22 11.09 13.10
C GLU A 155 -0.66 9.95 13.95
N LEU A 156 0.29 9.15 13.41
CA LEU A 156 0.98 8.12 14.16
C LEU A 156 1.68 8.71 15.40
N VAL A 157 2.38 9.82 15.21
CA VAL A 157 3.07 10.53 16.29
C VAL A 157 2.08 11.17 17.28
N ARG A 158 1.01 11.79 16.78
CA ARG A 158 -0.01 12.44 17.60
C ARG A 158 -0.66 11.49 18.62
N VAL A 159 -0.97 10.28 18.20
CA VAL A 159 -1.67 9.30 19.05
C VAL A 159 -0.73 8.49 19.93
N CYS A 160 0.59 8.58 19.71
CA CYS A 160 1.62 7.91 20.52
C CYS A 160 1.90 8.67 21.81
N CYS A 161 1.93 7.96 22.94
CA CYS A 161 2.28 8.51 24.25
C CYS A 161 3.74 8.99 24.27
N PRO A 162 4.08 9.96 25.16
CA PRO A 162 5.48 10.27 25.46
C PRO A 162 6.24 9.00 25.89
N GLY A 163 7.37 8.74 25.24
CA GLY A 163 8.17 7.52 25.47
C GLY A 163 7.65 6.27 24.77
N GLY A 164 6.57 6.39 24.01
CA GLY A 164 6.05 5.31 23.16
C GLY A 164 6.86 5.12 21.87
N LEU A 165 6.48 4.13 21.11
CA LEU A 165 7.15 3.70 19.88
C LEU A 165 6.16 3.62 18.72
N VAL A 166 6.57 4.08 17.53
CA VAL A 166 5.93 3.77 16.25
C VAL A 166 6.81 2.76 15.52
N ALA A 167 6.27 1.58 15.20
CA ALA A 167 6.96 0.54 14.47
C ALA A 167 6.22 0.22 13.16
N MET A 168 6.92 0.32 12.03
CA MET A 168 6.34 0.06 10.71
C MET A 168 7.17 -0.95 9.93
N ALA A 169 6.51 -1.66 9.01
CA ALA A 169 7.15 -2.44 7.97
C ALA A 169 6.60 -2.01 6.62
N ASN A 170 7.48 -1.61 5.71
CA ASN A 170 7.11 -1.02 4.43
C ASN A 170 7.92 -1.65 3.30
N TRP A 171 7.26 -2.05 2.21
CA TRP A 171 7.94 -2.62 1.04
C TRP A 171 8.94 -1.65 0.45
N THR A 172 10.15 -2.11 0.13
CA THR A 172 11.17 -1.29 -0.53
C THR A 172 10.92 -1.19 -2.04
N PRO A 173 11.30 -0.07 -2.69
CA PRO A 173 11.15 0.07 -4.15
C PRO A 173 11.98 -0.95 -4.93
N GLU A 174 13.15 -1.31 -4.43
CA GLU A 174 14.10 -2.24 -5.05
C GLU A 174 13.74 -3.71 -4.83
N GLY A 175 12.94 -4.00 -3.80
CA GLY A 175 12.47 -5.33 -3.45
C GLY A 175 11.47 -5.90 -4.46
N PHE A 176 11.13 -7.18 -4.29
CA PHE A 176 10.23 -7.90 -5.19
C PHE A 176 8.86 -7.21 -5.34
N VAL A 177 8.24 -6.78 -4.22
CA VAL A 177 6.93 -6.11 -4.25
C VAL A 177 7.03 -4.74 -4.92
N GLY A 178 8.11 -3.97 -4.66
CA GLY A 178 8.35 -2.70 -5.33
C GLY A 178 8.49 -2.84 -6.85
N LYS A 179 9.22 -3.85 -7.31
CA LYS A 179 9.33 -4.21 -8.73
C LYS A 179 7.98 -4.58 -9.33
N SER A 180 7.14 -5.33 -8.60
CA SER A 180 5.79 -5.68 -9.04
C SER A 180 4.91 -4.44 -9.20
N PHE A 181 5.00 -3.48 -8.28
CA PHE A 181 4.27 -2.21 -8.39
C PHE A 181 4.78 -1.36 -9.56
N ALA A 182 6.09 -1.25 -9.72
CA ALA A 182 6.70 -0.52 -10.84
C ALA A 182 6.31 -1.14 -12.19
N LEU A 183 6.26 -2.48 -12.28
CA LEU A 183 5.81 -3.19 -13.47
C LEU A 183 4.33 -2.89 -13.77
N THR A 184 3.47 -3.04 -12.77
CA THR A 184 2.03 -2.75 -12.92
C THR A 184 1.79 -1.31 -13.35
N SER A 185 2.56 -0.35 -12.80
CA SER A 185 2.45 1.08 -13.14
C SER A 185 2.82 1.41 -14.58
N ARG A 186 3.61 0.57 -15.27
CA ARG A 186 3.90 0.74 -16.71
C ARG A 186 2.67 0.44 -17.56
N HIS A 187 1.85 -0.52 -17.15
CA HIS A 187 0.61 -0.88 -17.84
C HIS A 187 -0.56 0.02 -17.43
N VAL A 188 -0.62 0.37 -16.15
CA VAL A 188 -1.69 1.15 -15.54
C VAL A 188 -1.08 2.24 -14.67
N PRO A 189 -0.78 3.42 -15.23
CA PRO A 189 -0.21 4.52 -14.48
C PRO A 189 -1.10 4.92 -13.30
N PRO A 190 -0.48 5.21 -12.12
CA PRO A 190 -1.21 5.71 -10.96
C PRO A 190 -1.81 7.10 -11.24
N PRO A 191 -2.76 7.57 -10.42
CA PRO A 191 -3.24 8.94 -10.48
C PRO A 191 -2.10 9.95 -10.31
N GLU A 192 -2.19 11.05 -11.04
CA GLU A 192 -1.19 12.13 -10.98
C GLU A 192 -1.17 12.77 -9.57
N GLY A 193 0.01 13.09 -9.06
CA GLY A 193 0.19 13.73 -7.77
C GLY A 193 0.14 12.78 -6.55
N ILE A 194 0.02 11.48 -6.77
CA ILE A 194 0.10 10.48 -5.68
C ILE A 194 1.49 9.86 -5.65
N GLU A 195 2.12 9.97 -4.50
CA GLU A 195 3.42 9.35 -4.28
C GLU A 195 3.34 7.82 -4.30
N PRO A 196 4.33 7.14 -4.88
CA PRO A 196 4.42 5.68 -4.79
C PRO A 196 4.49 5.22 -3.33
N PRO A 197 3.63 4.29 -2.88
CA PRO A 197 3.62 3.81 -1.50
C PRO A 197 4.97 3.24 -1.04
N VAL A 198 5.73 2.67 -1.95
CA VAL A 198 7.06 2.10 -1.67
C VAL A 198 8.12 3.14 -1.27
N LEU A 199 7.84 4.44 -1.36
CA LEU A 199 8.71 5.47 -0.80
C LEU A 199 8.81 5.39 0.73
N TRP A 200 7.83 4.81 1.41
CA TRP A 200 7.94 4.44 2.81
C TRP A 200 8.99 3.35 3.10
N GLY A 201 9.46 2.64 2.08
CA GLY A 201 10.55 1.67 2.14
C GLY A 201 11.93 2.26 1.85
N LYS A 202 12.07 3.59 1.75
CA LYS A 202 13.34 4.31 1.60
C LYS A 202 13.74 4.98 2.91
N GLU A 203 14.96 4.70 3.36
CA GLU A 203 15.49 5.19 4.63
C GLU A 203 15.45 6.71 4.70
N GLU A 204 15.99 7.40 3.69
CA GLU A 204 16.05 8.85 3.64
C GLU A 204 14.67 9.52 3.64
N VAL A 205 13.67 8.91 3.00
CA VAL A 205 12.30 9.44 2.95
C VAL A 205 11.60 9.30 4.29
N VAL A 206 11.78 8.16 4.96
CA VAL A 206 11.18 7.92 6.28
C VAL A 206 11.84 8.80 7.34
N GLU A 207 13.17 8.96 7.30
CA GLU A 207 13.90 9.87 8.16
C GLU A 207 13.37 11.31 8.03
N GLU A 208 13.21 11.80 6.80
CA GLU A 208 12.66 13.13 6.55
C GLU A 208 11.24 13.29 7.10
N ARG A 209 10.33 12.33 6.84
CA ARG A 209 8.94 12.37 7.30
C ARG A 209 8.81 12.45 8.80
N PHE A 210 9.56 11.63 9.53
CA PHE A 210 9.54 11.63 10.98
C PHE A 210 10.31 12.82 11.60
N ALA A 211 11.38 13.29 10.95
CA ALA A 211 12.11 14.49 11.37
C ALA A 211 11.22 15.75 11.33
N GLN A 212 10.33 15.88 10.32
CA GLN A 212 9.37 16.96 10.19
C GLN A 212 8.41 17.05 11.40
N VAL A 213 8.16 15.92 12.08
CA VAL A 213 7.31 15.86 13.28
C VAL A 213 8.11 15.73 14.58
N GLY A 214 9.43 15.94 14.53
CA GLY A 214 10.33 15.98 15.70
C GLY A 214 10.69 14.61 16.25
N TRP A 215 10.66 13.57 15.44
CA TRP A 215 10.99 12.21 15.84
C TRP A 215 12.23 11.69 15.09
N LYS A 216 12.93 10.74 15.70
CA LYS A 216 14.06 10.00 15.11
C LYS A 216 13.59 8.62 14.70
N VAL A 217 14.26 8.06 13.72
CA VAL A 217 14.01 6.70 13.25
C VAL A 217 15.28 5.86 13.29
N ASP A 218 15.10 4.60 13.66
CA ASP A 218 16.05 3.52 13.41
C ASP A 218 15.44 2.61 12.35
N THR A 219 16.22 2.24 11.35
CA THR A 219 15.76 1.42 10.23
C THR A 219 16.55 0.13 10.11
N THR A 220 15.89 -0.92 9.64
CA THR A 220 16.51 -2.21 9.35
C THR A 220 15.86 -2.83 8.13
N ARG A 221 16.66 -3.20 7.11
CA ARG A 221 16.16 -3.96 5.95
C ARG A 221 15.98 -5.41 6.34
N ARG A 222 14.87 -6.00 5.91
CA ARG A 222 14.50 -7.40 6.16
C ARG A 222 13.86 -8.02 4.94
N ASP A 223 13.85 -9.34 4.89
CA ASP A 223 13.16 -10.13 3.86
C ASP A 223 11.96 -10.85 4.47
N ALA A 224 10.78 -10.61 3.94
CA ALA A 224 9.62 -11.48 4.14
C ALA A 224 9.69 -12.66 3.18
N GLU A 225 9.58 -13.87 3.68
CA GLU A 225 9.52 -15.08 2.84
C GLU A 225 8.06 -15.37 2.47
N ILE A 226 7.73 -15.20 1.20
CA ILE A 226 6.38 -15.44 0.68
C ILE A 226 6.40 -16.78 -0.07
N LYS A 227 5.58 -17.73 0.42
CA LYS A 227 5.53 -19.10 -0.11
C LYS A 227 4.12 -19.45 -0.54
N TYR A 228 3.94 -19.76 -1.83
CA TYR A 228 2.67 -20.28 -2.35
C TYR A 228 2.81 -21.75 -2.78
N PRO A 229 1.79 -22.60 -2.56
CA PRO A 229 1.82 -24.00 -2.96
C PRO A 229 1.59 -24.22 -4.47
N PHE A 230 1.72 -23.17 -5.28
CA PHE A 230 1.50 -23.18 -6.72
C PHE A 230 2.50 -22.25 -7.43
N GLY A 231 2.71 -22.48 -8.74
CA GLY A 231 3.69 -21.74 -9.55
C GLY A 231 3.23 -20.38 -10.04
N GLY A 232 4.12 -19.65 -10.73
CA GLY A 232 3.99 -18.24 -11.07
C GLY A 232 2.70 -17.84 -11.79
N ALA A 233 2.26 -18.58 -12.81
CA ALA A 233 1.00 -18.29 -13.52
C ALA A 233 -0.21 -18.37 -12.56
N ALA A 234 -0.24 -19.37 -11.69
CA ALA A 234 -1.32 -19.54 -10.71
C ALA A 234 -1.27 -18.45 -9.62
N VAL A 235 -0.07 -17.95 -9.26
CA VAL A 235 0.05 -16.79 -8.36
C VAL A 235 -0.58 -15.55 -8.98
N VAL A 236 -0.35 -15.27 -10.27
CA VAL A 236 -0.97 -14.13 -10.95
C VAL A 236 -2.49 -14.24 -10.92
N GLN A 237 -3.04 -15.43 -11.19
CA GLN A 237 -4.49 -15.67 -11.11
C GLN A 237 -5.02 -15.52 -9.69
N PHE A 238 -4.28 -15.99 -8.69
CA PHE A 238 -4.62 -15.85 -7.27
C PHE A 238 -4.71 -14.37 -6.85
N PHE A 239 -3.72 -13.56 -7.22
CA PHE A 239 -3.76 -12.10 -6.99
C PHE A 239 -4.90 -11.42 -7.76
N ARG A 240 -5.15 -11.84 -9.00
CA ARG A 240 -6.26 -11.33 -9.80
C ARG A 240 -7.62 -11.66 -9.18
N GLN A 241 -7.74 -12.77 -8.49
CA GLN A 241 -8.98 -13.18 -7.82
C GLN A 241 -9.19 -12.51 -6.46
N TYR A 242 -8.13 -12.31 -5.68
CA TYR A 242 -8.25 -11.95 -4.27
C TYR A 242 -7.67 -10.58 -3.90
N PHE A 243 -6.78 -10.01 -4.72
CA PHE A 243 -6.13 -8.75 -4.40
C PHE A 243 -6.78 -7.57 -5.13
N GLY A 244 -7.53 -6.75 -4.40
CA GLY A 244 -8.28 -5.62 -4.97
C GLY A 244 -7.46 -4.68 -5.87
N PRO A 245 -6.25 -4.26 -5.50
CA PRO A 245 -5.40 -3.45 -6.38
C PRO A 245 -5.07 -4.14 -7.72
N THR A 246 -4.83 -5.45 -7.73
CA THR A 246 -4.62 -6.22 -8.97
C THR A 246 -5.91 -6.27 -9.80
N GLN A 247 -7.06 -6.53 -9.17
CA GLN A 247 -8.35 -6.50 -9.86
C GLN A 247 -8.60 -5.14 -10.52
N ALA A 248 -8.36 -4.05 -9.78
CA ALA A 248 -8.51 -2.69 -10.29
C ALA A 248 -7.56 -2.40 -11.47
N ALA A 249 -6.32 -2.90 -11.44
CA ALA A 249 -5.38 -2.76 -12.53
C ALA A 249 -5.87 -3.49 -13.79
N PHE A 250 -6.24 -4.76 -13.66
CA PHE A 250 -6.73 -5.56 -14.79
C PHE A 250 -8.03 -5.00 -15.38
N SER A 251 -8.96 -4.49 -14.58
CA SER A 251 -10.23 -3.93 -15.05
C SER A 251 -10.09 -2.66 -15.89
N ARG A 252 -8.94 -1.98 -15.83
CA ARG A 252 -8.63 -0.76 -16.60
C ARG A 252 -8.02 -1.06 -17.98
N LEU A 253 -7.73 -2.31 -18.28
CA LEU A 253 -7.06 -2.76 -19.50
C LEU A 253 -8.03 -3.52 -20.40
N ASP A 254 -7.81 -3.39 -21.71
CA ASP A 254 -8.44 -4.28 -22.71
C ASP A 254 -7.83 -5.69 -22.65
N GLU A 255 -8.35 -6.62 -23.44
CA GLU A 255 -7.94 -8.02 -23.42
C GLU A 255 -6.43 -8.19 -23.75
N ALA A 256 -5.91 -7.40 -24.68
CA ALA A 256 -4.49 -7.44 -25.05
C ALA A 256 -3.62 -6.92 -23.91
N GLY A 257 -3.99 -5.80 -23.27
CA GLY A 257 -3.32 -5.23 -22.12
C GLY A 257 -3.35 -6.15 -20.90
N GLN A 258 -4.50 -6.80 -20.64
CA GLN A 258 -4.61 -7.81 -19.57
C GLN A 258 -3.67 -9.00 -19.80
N SER A 259 -3.59 -9.48 -21.03
CA SER A 259 -2.69 -10.58 -21.40
C SER A 259 -1.22 -10.19 -21.23
N ALA A 260 -0.85 -8.97 -21.65
CA ALA A 260 0.50 -8.44 -21.50
C ALA A 260 0.88 -8.27 -20.02
N LEU A 261 0.02 -7.65 -19.20
CA LEU A 261 0.27 -7.50 -17.76
C LEU A 261 0.40 -8.86 -17.06
N ALA A 262 -0.46 -9.82 -17.40
CA ALA A 262 -0.40 -11.17 -16.82
C ALA A 262 0.93 -11.86 -17.15
N ALA A 263 1.39 -11.79 -18.40
CA ALA A 263 2.64 -12.38 -18.83
C ALA A 263 3.86 -11.74 -18.15
N ASP A 264 3.88 -10.41 -18.04
CA ASP A 264 4.96 -9.69 -17.39
C ASP A 264 5.03 -9.99 -15.88
N LEU A 265 3.86 -10.05 -15.20
CA LEU A 265 3.80 -10.45 -13.79
C LEU A 265 4.26 -11.89 -13.60
N GLU A 266 3.78 -12.83 -14.42
CA GLU A 266 4.22 -14.23 -14.36
C GLU A 266 5.74 -14.34 -14.51
N LYS A 267 6.30 -13.65 -15.51
CA LYS A 267 7.75 -13.59 -15.71
C LYS A 267 8.47 -13.11 -14.46
N LEU A 268 8.00 -12.02 -13.83
CA LEU A 268 8.59 -11.47 -12.61
C LEU A 268 8.58 -12.51 -11.47
N TRP A 269 7.44 -13.20 -11.28
CA TRP A 269 7.32 -14.25 -10.26
C TRP A 269 8.27 -15.41 -10.52
N VAL A 270 8.40 -15.86 -11.77
CA VAL A 270 9.29 -16.97 -12.17
C VAL A 270 10.75 -16.59 -11.99
N GLU A 271 11.16 -15.39 -12.40
CA GLU A 271 12.55 -14.90 -12.30
C GLU A 271 13.03 -14.77 -10.85
N HIS A 272 12.13 -14.45 -9.90
CA HIS A 272 12.48 -14.29 -8.49
C HIS A 272 12.17 -15.55 -7.65
N ASN A 273 11.61 -16.60 -8.26
CA ASN A 273 11.28 -17.83 -7.56
C ASN A 273 12.52 -18.60 -7.13
N GLN A 274 12.66 -18.87 -5.86
CA GLN A 274 13.71 -19.69 -5.25
C GLN A 274 13.26 -21.14 -4.99
N GLY A 275 11.98 -21.42 -5.20
CA GLY A 275 11.36 -22.75 -5.04
C GLY A 275 11.31 -23.54 -6.35
N PRO A 276 10.77 -24.78 -6.30
CA PRO A 276 10.52 -25.56 -7.50
C PRO A 276 9.46 -24.92 -8.41
N ALA A 277 9.45 -25.24 -9.69
CA ALA A 277 8.59 -24.58 -10.70
C ALA A 277 7.07 -24.71 -10.42
N ASN A 278 6.64 -25.73 -9.70
CA ASN A 278 5.25 -25.94 -9.31
C ASN A 278 4.86 -25.28 -7.97
N GLN A 279 5.78 -24.57 -7.35
CA GLN A 279 5.59 -23.78 -6.14
C GLN A 279 6.24 -22.41 -6.32
N THR A 280 5.88 -21.48 -5.49
CA THR A 280 6.51 -20.15 -5.49
C THR A 280 7.10 -19.86 -4.12
N HIS A 281 8.37 -19.48 -4.09
CA HIS A 281 9.06 -18.99 -2.93
C HIS A 281 9.85 -17.75 -3.33
N VAL A 282 9.43 -16.58 -2.89
CA VAL A 282 10.13 -15.31 -3.16
C VAL A 282 10.48 -14.61 -1.86
N LYS A 283 11.62 -13.93 -1.86
CA LYS A 283 11.99 -12.99 -0.82
C LYS A 283 11.54 -11.60 -1.22
N ALA A 284 10.77 -10.97 -0.34
CA ALA A 284 10.26 -9.64 -0.52
C ALA A 284 10.87 -8.70 0.53
N GLU A 285 11.80 -7.86 0.09
CA GLU A 285 12.48 -6.92 0.97
C GLU A 285 11.52 -5.84 1.46
N TYR A 286 11.63 -5.51 2.75
CA TYR A 286 10.94 -4.41 3.38
C TYR A 286 11.86 -3.66 4.35
N LEU A 287 11.52 -2.41 4.62
CA LEU A 287 12.16 -1.58 5.63
C LEU A 287 11.34 -1.67 6.93
N GLU A 288 11.94 -2.23 7.98
CA GLU A 288 11.45 -2.10 9.35
C GLU A 288 11.88 -0.74 9.88
N VAL A 289 10.93 0.03 10.35
CA VAL A 289 11.10 1.39 10.87
C VAL A 289 10.70 1.41 12.33
N ARG A 290 11.53 1.98 13.18
CA ARG A 290 11.24 2.25 14.59
C ARG A 290 11.43 3.74 14.85
N ALA A 291 10.33 4.46 15.02
CA ALA A 291 10.37 5.88 15.30
C ALA A 291 10.01 6.16 16.75
N SER A 292 10.77 7.06 17.37
CA SER A 292 10.58 7.52 18.74
C SER A 292 10.88 9.02 18.87
N LYS A 293 10.34 9.64 19.90
CA LYS A 293 10.62 11.05 20.16
C LYS A 293 12.13 11.24 20.44
N ALA A 294 12.70 12.29 19.80
CA ALA A 294 14.10 12.65 19.92
C ALA A 294 14.51 13.07 21.35
#